data_7802ab677a795f1e8aa99def5fddcbe4
#
_entry.id   7802ab677a795f1e8aa99def5fddcbe4
#
_cell.length_a   1.000
_cell.length_b   1.000
_cell.length_c   1.000
_cell.angle_alpha   90.00
_cell.angle_beta   90.00
_cell.angle_gamma   90.00
#
_symmetry.space_group_name_H-M   'P 1'
#
loop_
_entity.id
_entity.type
_entity.pdbx_description
1 polymer ?
#
loop_
_entity_poly.entity_id
_entity_poly.type
_entity_poly.pdbx_seq_one_letter_code
_entity_poly.pdbx_strand_id
1 'polypeptide(L)'
;MNADTRLNLYLNNKVKKMHLTLDLIGRKEYLFQSDLSHHNAQLRRIVQRSSFLIIGAAGSIGQAVVKEIFKRNPKKLHIVDISENNLTELVRDIRSSFGYIEGDFKTY
;
A
#
# COMPACT_ATOMS: atom_id res chain seq x y z
N MET A 1 -32.05 -22.62 16.83
CA MET A 1 -31.26 -22.12 15.69
C MET A 1 -30.51 -23.29 15.07
N ASN A 2 -30.70 -23.54 13.79
CA ASN A 2 -29.99 -24.62 13.10
C ASN A 2 -28.60 -24.18 12.66
N ALA A 3 -27.77 -25.12 12.15
CA ALA A 3 -26.40 -24.85 11.74
C ALA A 3 -26.33 -23.85 10.58
N ASP A 4 -27.27 -23.91 9.62
CA ASP A 4 -27.33 -23.02 8.47
C ASP A 4 -27.60 -21.56 8.87
N THR A 5 -28.50 -21.37 9.84
CA THR A 5 -28.79 -20.02 10.38
C THR A 5 -27.58 -19.43 11.10
N ARG A 6 -26.85 -20.26 11.86
CA ARG A 6 -25.61 -19.82 12.53
C ARG A 6 -24.53 -19.42 11.53
N LEU A 7 -24.37 -20.23 10.48
CA LEU A 7 -23.39 -19.94 9.42
C LEU A 7 -23.72 -18.63 8.70
N ASN A 8 -24.98 -18.41 8.37
CA ASN A 8 -25.44 -17.19 7.71
C ASN A 8 -25.22 -15.95 8.58
N LEU A 9 -25.49 -16.03 9.87
CA LEU A 9 -25.20 -14.94 10.81
C LEU A 9 -23.71 -14.65 10.91
N TYR A 10 -22.89 -15.69 10.98
CA TYR A 10 -21.45 -15.55 11.02
C TYR A 10 -20.91 -14.87 9.76
N LEU A 11 -21.34 -15.33 8.58
CA LEU A 11 -20.93 -14.77 7.29
C LEU A 11 -21.38 -13.31 7.15
N ASN A 12 -22.60 -13.00 7.54
CA ASN A 12 -23.11 -11.62 7.51
C ASN A 12 -22.30 -10.69 8.40
N ASN A 13 -21.95 -11.14 9.61
CA ASN A 13 -21.14 -10.35 10.52
C ASN A 13 -19.72 -10.15 9.98
N LYS A 14 -19.15 -11.18 9.35
CA LYS A 14 -17.82 -11.11 8.73
C LYS A 14 -17.82 -10.14 7.54
N VAL A 15 -18.84 -10.19 6.70
CA VAL A 15 -19.00 -9.27 5.56
C VAL A 15 -19.15 -7.82 6.05
N LYS A 16 -19.95 -7.57 7.08
CA LYS A 16 -20.07 -6.23 7.68
C LYS A 16 -18.73 -5.71 8.21
N LYS A 17 -17.94 -6.55 8.89
CA LYS A 17 -16.60 -6.19 9.34
C LYS A 17 -15.67 -5.87 8.18
N MET A 18 -15.71 -6.63 7.12
CA MET A 18 -14.91 -6.38 5.91
C MET A 18 -15.30 -5.06 5.26
N HIS A 19 -16.60 -4.78 5.10
CA HIS A 19 -17.06 -3.51 4.53
C HIS A 19 -16.62 -2.31 5.37
N LEU A 20 -16.75 -2.39 6.70
CA LEU A 20 -16.30 -1.32 7.58
C LEU A 20 -14.80 -1.09 7.48
N THR A 21 -14.01 -2.16 7.44
CA THR A 21 -12.55 -2.08 7.30
C THR A 21 -12.14 -1.47 5.97
N LEU A 22 -12.75 -1.91 4.86
CA LEU A 22 -12.50 -1.37 3.52
C LEU A 22 -12.91 0.11 3.43
N ASP A 23 -14.02 0.49 4.05
CA ASP A 23 -14.49 1.87 4.09
C ASP A 23 -13.51 2.77 4.84
N LEU A 24 -12.98 2.32 5.98
CA LEU A 24 -11.97 3.04 6.75
C LEU A 24 -10.64 3.18 5.98
N ILE A 25 -10.20 2.12 5.31
CA ILE A 25 -9.01 2.15 4.47
C ILE A 25 -9.21 3.09 3.29
N GLY A 26 -10.35 3.04 2.61
CA GLY A 26 -10.69 3.91 1.51
C GLY A 26 -10.71 5.38 1.90
N ARG A 27 -11.22 5.72 3.08
CA ARG A 27 -11.21 7.08 3.62
C ARG A 27 -9.79 7.57 3.90
N LYS A 28 -8.95 6.73 4.49
CA LYS A 28 -7.54 7.05 4.75
C LYS A 28 -6.77 7.27 3.45
N GLU A 29 -6.97 6.42 2.46
CA GLU A 29 -6.35 6.57 1.15
C GLU A 29 -6.82 7.85 0.46
N TYR A 30 -8.10 8.16 0.53
CA TYR A 30 -8.65 9.38 -0.05
C TYR A 30 -8.06 10.65 0.57
N LEU A 31 -7.98 10.71 1.91
CA LEU A 31 -7.37 11.82 2.62
C LEU A 31 -5.88 11.97 2.29
N PHE A 32 -5.18 10.86 2.25
CA PHE A 32 -3.77 10.80 1.90
C PHE A 32 -3.54 11.31 0.46
N GLN A 33 -4.34 10.86 -0.49
CA GLN A 33 -4.28 11.29 -1.88
C GLN A 33 -4.56 12.78 -2.04
N SER A 34 -5.54 13.31 -1.30
CA SER A 34 -5.88 14.73 -1.31
C SER A 34 -4.70 15.58 -0.83
N ASP A 35 -4.09 15.21 0.28
CA ASP A 35 -2.91 15.90 0.82
C ASP A 35 -1.72 15.84 -0.15
N LEU A 36 -1.49 14.69 -0.77
CA LEU A 36 -0.44 14.52 -1.76
C LEU A 36 -0.67 15.39 -3.00
N SER A 37 -1.93 15.53 -3.45
CA SER A 37 -2.27 16.34 -4.62
C SER A 37 -1.95 17.81 -4.43
N HIS A 38 -2.18 18.34 -3.23
CA HIS A 38 -1.89 19.73 -2.91
C HIS A 38 -0.40 20.07 -2.92
N HIS A 39 0.46 19.10 -2.60
CA HIS A 39 1.91 19.30 -2.44
C HIS A 39 2.74 18.48 -3.44
N ASN A 40 2.15 18.05 -4.54
CA ASN A 40 2.78 17.09 -5.45
C ASN A 40 4.15 17.52 -5.96
N ALA A 41 4.30 18.77 -6.40
CA ALA A 41 5.56 19.28 -6.92
C ALA A 41 6.66 19.31 -5.85
N GLN A 42 6.32 19.73 -4.63
CA GLN A 42 7.23 19.77 -3.49
C GLN A 42 7.64 18.37 -3.06
N LEU A 43 6.66 17.46 -2.96
CA LEU A 43 6.89 16.06 -2.60
C LEU A 43 7.80 15.36 -3.62
N ARG A 44 7.59 15.59 -4.90
CA ARG A 44 8.43 15.03 -5.96
C ARG A 44 9.89 15.44 -5.79
N ARG A 45 10.15 16.69 -5.52
CA ARG A 45 11.53 17.20 -5.29
C ARG A 45 12.16 16.56 -4.05
N ILE A 46 11.41 16.45 -2.97
CA ILE A 46 11.89 15.82 -1.72
C ILE A 46 12.19 14.35 -1.95
N VAL A 47 11.26 13.62 -2.58
CA VAL A 47 11.39 12.19 -2.84
C VAL A 47 12.60 11.88 -3.72
N GLN A 48 12.83 12.65 -4.77
CA GLN A 48 13.96 12.44 -5.69
C GLN A 48 15.31 12.60 -5.02
N ARG A 49 15.39 13.33 -3.92
CA ARG A 49 16.63 13.56 -3.15
C ARG A 49 16.77 12.64 -1.96
N SER A 50 15.75 11.87 -1.65
CA SER A 50 15.65 11.13 -0.39
C SER A 50 15.82 9.64 -0.58
N SER A 51 16.24 9.00 0.50
CA SER A 51 16.31 7.54 0.63
C SER A 51 15.27 7.08 1.64
N PHE A 52 14.57 6.01 1.31
CA PHE A 52 13.46 5.52 2.11
C PHE A 52 13.67 4.07 2.51
N LEU A 53 13.31 3.74 3.74
CA LEU A 53 13.15 2.38 4.22
C LEU A 53 11.71 2.22 4.71
N ILE A 54 10.97 1.31 4.11
CA ILE A 54 9.58 1.06 4.48
C ILE A 54 9.46 -0.33 5.05
N ILE A 55 9.08 -0.41 6.33
CA ILE A 55 8.86 -1.67 7.05
C ILE A 55 7.36 -1.98 7.01
N GLY A 56 7.01 -3.23 6.74
CA GLY A 56 5.61 -3.62 6.53
C GLY A 56 5.07 -3.18 5.17
N ALA A 57 5.93 -3.15 4.17
CA ALA A 57 5.61 -2.61 2.85
C ALA A 57 4.48 -3.35 2.13
N ALA A 58 4.32 -4.65 2.39
CA ALA A 58 3.29 -5.46 1.75
C ALA A 58 1.92 -5.38 2.45
N GLY A 59 1.80 -4.66 3.57
CA GLY A 59 0.52 -4.34 4.20
C GLY A 59 -0.27 -3.33 3.38
N SER A 60 -1.57 -3.17 3.68
CA SER A 60 -2.47 -2.29 2.91
C SER A 60 -2.00 -0.84 2.85
N ILE A 61 -1.60 -0.29 3.99
CA ILE A 61 -1.08 1.09 4.05
C ILE A 61 0.33 1.15 3.46
N GLY A 62 1.18 0.16 3.77
CA GLY A 62 2.55 0.09 3.27
C GLY A 62 2.61 0.07 1.76
N GLN A 63 1.76 -0.71 1.09
CA GLN A 63 1.68 -0.75 -0.37
C GLN A 63 1.33 0.60 -0.97
N ALA A 64 0.37 1.31 -0.39
CA ALA A 64 -0.02 2.64 -0.86
C ALA A 64 1.14 3.63 -0.75
N VAL A 65 1.85 3.63 0.38
CA VAL A 65 3.02 4.49 0.60
C VAL A 65 4.15 4.15 -0.38
N VAL A 66 4.45 2.86 -0.56
CA VAL A 66 5.49 2.40 -1.50
C VAL A 66 5.20 2.89 -2.92
N LYS A 67 3.97 2.72 -3.39
CA LYS A 67 3.56 3.16 -4.73
C LYS A 67 3.67 4.67 -4.92
N GLU A 68 3.26 5.44 -3.91
CA GLU A 68 3.35 6.90 -3.95
C GLU A 68 4.81 7.39 -3.99
N ILE A 69 5.70 6.74 -3.28
CA ILE A 69 7.13 7.06 -3.30
C ILE A 69 7.77 6.60 -4.60
N PHE A 70 7.51 5.36 -5.03
CA PHE A 70 8.12 4.75 -6.21
C PHE A 70 7.86 5.57 -7.48
N LYS A 71 6.61 5.99 -7.70
CA LYS A 71 6.24 6.76 -8.89
C LYS A 71 6.90 8.14 -8.96
N ARG A 72 7.45 8.64 -7.85
CA ARG A 72 8.17 9.91 -7.78
C ARG A 72 9.69 9.78 -7.95
N ASN A 73 10.15 8.59 -8.27
CA ASN A 73 11.55 8.31 -8.60
C ASN A 73 12.52 8.64 -7.45
N PRO A 74 12.44 7.94 -6.31
CA PRO A 74 13.30 8.19 -5.16
C PRO A 74 14.76 7.83 -5.48
N LYS A 75 15.68 8.43 -4.72
CA LYS A 75 17.11 8.09 -4.81
C LYS A 75 17.36 6.65 -4.38
N LYS A 76 16.76 6.22 -3.28
CA LYS A 76 16.76 4.84 -2.80
C LYS A 76 15.41 4.51 -2.20
N LEU A 77 14.91 3.32 -2.48
CA LEU A 77 13.72 2.79 -1.86
C LEU A 77 13.97 1.33 -1.49
N HIS A 78 14.12 1.09 -0.20
CA HIS A 78 14.27 -0.26 0.34
C HIS A 78 12.98 -0.62 1.07
N ILE A 79 12.42 -1.77 0.77
CA ILE A 79 11.17 -2.25 1.36
C ILE A 79 11.40 -3.57 2.09
N VAL A 80 10.78 -3.70 3.26
CA VAL A 80 10.91 -4.86 4.14
C VAL A 80 9.54 -5.37 4.51
N ASP A 81 9.34 -6.67 4.43
CA ASP A 81 8.15 -7.33 4.94
C ASP A 81 8.47 -8.76 5.36
N ILE A 82 7.75 -9.25 6.38
CA ILE A 82 7.92 -10.63 6.86
C ILE A 82 7.35 -11.67 5.88
N SER A 83 6.45 -11.26 5.00
CA SER A 83 5.85 -12.11 3.98
C SER A 83 6.56 -11.95 2.63
N GLU A 84 7.43 -12.89 2.30
CA GLU A 84 8.13 -12.90 1.00
C GLU A 84 7.16 -12.98 -0.16
N ASN A 85 6.10 -13.77 -0.03
CA ASN A 85 5.09 -13.89 -1.09
C ASN A 85 4.38 -12.58 -1.37
N ASN A 86 3.94 -11.89 -0.32
CA ASN A 86 3.27 -10.60 -0.46
C ASN A 86 4.22 -9.54 -0.99
N LEU A 87 5.47 -9.58 -0.60
CA LEU A 87 6.51 -8.68 -1.11
C LEU A 87 6.76 -8.91 -2.60
N THR A 88 6.84 -10.16 -3.04
CA THR A 88 6.97 -10.53 -4.45
C THR A 88 5.79 -10.02 -5.28
N GLU A 89 4.56 -10.20 -4.78
CA GLU A 89 3.37 -9.69 -5.44
C GLU A 89 3.37 -8.16 -5.55
N LEU A 90 3.80 -7.48 -4.49
CA LEU A 90 3.95 -6.02 -4.50
C LEU A 90 4.95 -5.56 -5.57
N VAL A 91 6.10 -6.21 -5.66
CA VAL A 91 7.11 -5.89 -6.67
C VAL A 91 6.57 -6.11 -8.09
N ARG A 92 5.87 -7.21 -8.34
CA ARG A 92 5.23 -7.45 -9.64
C ARG A 92 4.23 -6.37 -10.00
N ASP A 93 3.38 -5.98 -9.06
CA ASP A 93 2.39 -4.93 -9.26
C ASP A 93 3.06 -3.58 -9.56
N ILE A 94 4.08 -3.22 -8.83
CA ILE A 94 4.86 -2.01 -9.05
C ILE A 94 5.51 -2.03 -10.44
N ARG A 95 6.14 -3.13 -10.82
CA ARG A 95 6.80 -3.25 -12.13
C ARG A 95 5.80 -3.16 -13.28
N SER A 96 4.62 -3.75 -13.15
CA SER A 96 3.61 -3.67 -14.19
C SER A 96 2.93 -2.29 -14.28
N SER A 97 2.79 -1.58 -13.16
CA SER A 97 2.12 -0.28 -13.11
C SER A 97 3.05 0.89 -13.41
N PHE A 98 4.28 0.85 -12.94
CA PHE A 98 5.21 2.00 -12.98
C PHE A 98 6.54 1.70 -13.66
N GLY A 99 6.86 0.44 -13.94
CA GLY A 99 8.12 0.05 -14.55
C GLY A 99 9.29 0.10 -13.58
N TYR A 100 10.35 0.81 -13.94
CA TYR A 100 11.60 0.87 -13.20
C TYR A 100 11.93 2.31 -12.81
N ILE A 101 12.69 2.46 -11.74
CA ILE A 101 13.27 3.76 -11.33
C ILE A 101 14.77 3.76 -11.58
N GLU A 102 15.35 4.95 -11.69
CA GLU A 102 16.81 5.11 -11.81
C GLU A 102 17.53 4.84 -10.50
N GLY A 103 16.86 5.10 -9.37
CA GLY A 103 17.40 4.89 -8.05
C GLY A 103 17.52 3.42 -7.64
N ASP A 104 18.10 3.19 -6.48
CA ASP A 104 18.29 1.87 -5.90
C ASP A 104 16.99 1.36 -5.26
N PHE A 105 16.44 0.29 -5.80
CA PHE A 105 15.24 -0.37 -5.28
C PHE A 105 15.57 -1.78 -4.84
N LYS A 106 15.42 -2.07 -3.54
CA LYS A 106 15.71 -3.38 -2.96
C LYS A 106 14.60 -3.86 -2.03
N THR A 107 14.48 -5.18 -1.95
CA THR A 107 13.53 -5.88 -1.06
C THR A 107 14.29 -6.75 -0.06
N TYR A 108 13.73 -6.85 1.14
CA TYR A 108 14.31 -7.67 2.22
C TYR A 108 13.22 -8.48 2.92
#